data_a545585f20b4009dcd346d2d5b812d99
#
_entry.id   a545585f20b4009dcd346d2d5b812d99
#
_cell.length_a   1.000
_cell.length_b   1.000
_cell.length_c   1.000
_cell.angle_alpha   90.00
_cell.angle_beta   90.00
_cell.angle_gamma   90.00
#
_symmetry.space_group_name_H-M   'P 1'
#
loop_
_entity.id
_entity.type
_entity.pdbx_description
1 polymer ?
#
loop_
_entity_poly.entity_id
_entity_poly.type
_entity_poly.pdbx_seq_one_letter_code
_entity_poly.pdbx_strand_id
1 'polypeptide(L)'
;PFQSMATTQQNIELRIIQTSDVHGCFFPYDFIERKPKEGTMARVITYVDSLRNIYGDRLLLLDNGDILQGQPTCYYSNFVNPQQPNIAASVINYMKYDAQTIGNHDVETGHAVYDKWIKETKCPMLGANVTNTHTNTPYLKPYAIFNRAGVKIAVLGMLTPAIPNWLNESLWSGLRFEEMVSCAKKWMAIIQRDEKPDIVIGLFHSGKDGGIHTEQYDEDASI
;
A
#
# COMPACT_ATOMS: atom_id res chain seq x y z
N PRO A 1 -51.41 5.37 -20.52
CA PRO A 1 -50.92 5.07 -19.21
C PRO A 1 -49.41 4.91 -19.28
N PHE A 2 -48.71 5.86 -18.63
CA PHE A 2 -47.24 5.78 -18.44
C PHE A 2 -47.00 4.71 -17.37
N GLN A 3 -46.42 3.58 -17.74
CA GLN A 3 -45.86 2.64 -16.76
C GLN A 3 -44.58 3.25 -16.22
N SER A 4 -44.60 3.65 -14.97
CA SER A 4 -43.40 3.96 -14.18
C SER A 4 -42.60 2.68 -14.05
N MET A 5 -41.49 2.56 -14.79
CA MET A 5 -40.47 1.55 -14.50
C MET A 5 -39.83 1.90 -13.17
N ALA A 6 -40.23 1.23 -12.11
CA ALA A 6 -39.51 1.24 -10.86
C ALA A 6 -38.11 0.64 -11.12
N THR A 7 -37.09 1.46 -11.18
CA THR A 7 -35.70 1.02 -11.14
C THR A 7 -35.48 0.38 -9.78
N THR A 8 -35.43 -0.95 -9.75
CA THR A 8 -34.98 -1.70 -8.57
C THR A 8 -33.53 -1.29 -8.32
N GLN A 9 -33.30 -0.53 -7.28
CA GLN A 9 -31.94 -0.16 -6.82
C GLN A 9 -31.27 -1.46 -6.36
N GLN A 10 -30.33 -1.95 -7.16
CA GLN A 10 -29.58 -3.16 -6.83
C GLN A 10 -28.45 -2.77 -5.88
N ASN A 11 -28.51 -3.23 -4.64
CA ASN A 11 -27.43 -3.06 -3.69
C ASN A 11 -26.25 -3.97 -4.06
N ILE A 12 -25.08 -3.40 -4.26
CA ILE A 12 -23.84 -4.12 -4.53
C ILE A 12 -23.01 -4.13 -3.23
N GLU A 13 -22.70 -5.34 -2.76
CA GLU A 13 -21.81 -5.52 -1.61
C GLU A 13 -20.36 -5.72 -2.10
N LEU A 14 -19.48 -4.82 -1.71
CA LEU A 14 -18.02 -4.92 -1.93
C LEU A 14 -17.33 -5.32 -0.63
N ARG A 15 -16.27 -6.12 -0.73
CA ARG A 15 -15.38 -6.44 0.38
C ARG A 15 -14.00 -5.86 0.11
N ILE A 16 -13.53 -5.06 1.06
CA ILE A 16 -12.19 -4.52 1.06
C ILE A 16 -11.44 -5.15 2.22
N ILE A 17 -10.30 -5.75 1.92
CA ILE A 17 -9.36 -6.27 2.91
C ILE A 17 -8.09 -5.45 2.79
N GLN A 18 -7.55 -5.03 3.91
CA GLN A 18 -6.30 -4.31 3.97
C GLN A 18 -5.38 -4.99 4.97
N THR A 19 -4.11 -5.14 4.58
CA THR A 19 -2.98 -5.41 5.48
C THR A 19 -2.12 -4.17 5.60
N SER A 20 -1.44 -4.03 6.73
CA SER A 20 -0.52 -2.93 7.02
C SER A 20 0.53 -3.43 8.00
N ASP A 21 1.74 -2.89 7.93
CA ASP A 21 2.78 -3.12 8.94
C ASP A 21 3.06 -4.61 9.20
N VAL A 22 3.13 -5.37 8.11
CA VAL A 22 3.36 -6.82 8.16
C VAL A 22 4.76 -7.15 8.69
N HIS A 23 5.73 -6.25 8.44
CA HIS A 23 7.09 -6.34 8.96
C HIS A 23 7.73 -7.72 8.75
N GLY A 24 7.55 -8.30 7.54
CA GLY A 24 8.15 -9.59 7.18
C GLY A 24 7.55 -10.81 7.88
N CYS A 25 6.43 -10.68 8.58
CA CYS A 25 5.72 -11.80 9.20
C CYS A 25 5.01 -12.67 8.15
N PHE A 26 5.78 -13.30 7.26
CA PHE A 26 5.24 -14.11 6.16
C PHE A 26 4.86 -15.52 6.59
N PHE A 27 5.71 -16.17 7.39
CA PHE A 27 5.60 -17.58 7.74
C PHE A 27 4.99 -17.77 9.13
N PRO A 28 4.27 -18.88 9.38
CA PRO A 28 3.66 -19.16 10.67
C PRO A 28 4.70 -19.65 11.71
N TYR A 29 5.87 -19.03 11.69
CA TYR A 29 7.00 -19.36 12.54
C TYR A 29 7.85 -18.12 12.84
N ASP A 30 8.18 -17.91 14.11
CA ASP A 30 9.11 -16.90 14.55
C ASP A 30 10.53 -17.45 14.52
N PHE A 31 11.36 -16.92 13.63
CA PHE A 31 12.76 -17.39 13.44
C PHE A 31 13.69 -16.85 14.54
N ILE A 32 13.31 -15.83 15.29
CA ILE A 32 14.07 -15.30 16.42
C ILE A 32 13.81 -16.14 17.65
N GLU A 33 12.54 -16.31 18.01
CA GLU A 33 12.14 -17.08 19.19
C GLU A 33 12.03 -18.59 18.95
N ARG A 34 12.15 -19.02 17.69
CA ARG A 34 12.12 -20.43 17.25
C ARG A 34 10.86 -21.17 17.69
N LYS A 35 9.70 -20.52 17.56
CA LYS A 35 8.39 -21.06 17.91
C LYS A 35 7.33 -20.74 16.84
N PRO A 36 6.19 -21.46 16.86
CA PRO A 36 5.05 -21.10 16.01
C PRO A 36 4.61 -19.65 16.28
N LYS A 37 4.22 -18.93 15.21
CA LYS A 37 3.73 -17.54 15.26
C LYS A 37 2.35 -17.46 14.62
N GLU A 38 1.45 -16.78 15.33
CA GLU A 38 0.17 -16.36 14.79
C GLU A 38 0.31 -14.98 14.11
N GLY A 39 -0.73 -14.46 13.49
CA GLY A 39 -0.67 -13.14 12.85
C GLY A 39 0.35 -13.06 11.73
N THR A 40 0.31 -13.99 10.79
CA THR A 40 1.24 -14.04 9.64
C THR A 40 0.50 -14.09 8.32
N MET A 41 1.17 -13.68 7.23
CA MET A 41 0.61 -13.69 5.88
C MET A 41 0.16 -15.09 5.42
N ALA A 42 0.87 -16.13 5.87
CA ALA A 42 0.47 -17.52 5.60
C ALA A 42 -0.89 -17.90 6.21
N ARG A 43 -1.33 -17.21 7.27
CA ARG A 43 -2.68 -17.39 7.83
C ARG A 43 -3.69 -16.46 7.17
N VAL A 44 -3.27 -15.23 6.87
CA VAL A 44 -4.11 -14.25 6.17
C VAL A 44 -4.58 -14.78 4.82
N ILE A 45 -3.71 -15.46 4.05
CA ILE A 45 -4.09 -15.99 2.72
C ILE A 45 -5.26 -16.98 2.82
N THR A 46 -5.29 -17.85 3.83
CA THR A 46 -6.40 -18.79 4.02
C THR A 46 -7.74 -18.07 4.21
N TYR A 47 -7.73 -16.98 4.99
CA TYR A 47 -8.91 -16.14 5.19
C TYR A 47 -9.31 -15.40 3.91
N VAL A 48 -8.33 -14.80 3.22
CA VAL A 48 -8.54 -14.11 1.93
C VAL A 48 -9.15 -15.06 0.90
N ASP A 49 -8.63 -16.28 0.79
CA ASP A 49 -9.13 -17.26 -0.18
C ASP A 49 -10.56 -17.70 0.15
N SER A 50 -10.91 -17.84 1.44
CA SER A 50 -12.30 -18.12 1.84
C SER A 50 -13.23 -16.98 1.43
N LEU A 51 -12.82 -15.74 1.57
CA LEU A 51 -13.60 -14.58 1.15
C LEU A 51 -13.66 -14.44 -0.38
N ARG A 52 -12.59 -14.76 -1.10
CA ARG A 52 -12.62 -14.81 -2.56
C ARG A 52 -13.62 -15.80 -3.10
N ASN A 53 -13.78 -16.95 -2.45
CA ASN A 53 -14.78 -17.94 -2.83
C ASN A 53 -16.23 -17.42 -2.63
N ILE A 54 -16.45 -16.54 -1.65
CA ILE A 54 -17.77 -15.96 -1.35
C ILE A 54 -18.06 -14.74 -2.24
N TYR A 55 -17.09 -13.83 -2.34
CA TYR A 55 -17.30 -12.53 -2.96
C TYR A 55 -16.82 -12.44 -4.42
N GLY A 56 -15.95 -13.35 -4.86
CA GLY A 56 -15.42 -13.34 -6.23
C GLY A 56 -14.74 -12.02 -6.59
N ASP A 57 -15.18 -11.40 -7.67
CA ASP A 57 -14.68 -10.11 -8.17
C ASP A 57 -15.09 -8.90 -7.31
N ARG A 58 -15.97 -9.08 -6.33
CA ARG A 58 -16.38 -8.03 -5.37
C ARG A 58 -15.37 -7.81 -4.24
N LEU A 59 -14.29 -8.59 -4.18
CA LEU A 59 -13.24 -8.44 -3.21
C LEU A 59 -12.10 -7.58 -3.77
N LEU A 60 -11.62 -6.64 -2.96
CA LEU A 60 -10.42 -5.84 -3.20
C LEU A 60 -9.44 -6.08 -2.06
N LEU A 61 -8.21 -6.49 -2.38
CA LEU A 61 -7.15 -6.77 -1.41
C LEU A 61 -6.02 -5.74 -1.57
N LEU A 62 -5.77 -4.97 -0.51
CA LEU A 62 -4.82 -3.87 -0.49
C LEU A 62 -3.77 -4.08 0.59
N ASP A 63 -2.55 -3.58 0.37
CA ASP A 63 -1.49 -3.52 1.38
C ASP A 63 -1.02 -2.10 1.57
N ASN A 64 -0.89 -1.67 2.82
CA ASN A 64 -0.57 -0.29 3.19
C ASN A 64 0.90 -0.07 3.55
N GLY A 65 1.81 -0.94 3.12
CA GLY A 65 3.24 -0.77 3.31
C GLY A 65 3.80 -1.31 4.63
N ASP A 66 5.08 -1.04 4.86
CA ASP A 66 5.90 -1.56 5.96
C ASP A 66 5.98 -3.09 5.95
N ILE A 67 6.45 -3.62 4.83
CA ILE A 67 6.57 -5.06 4.59
C ILE A 67 8.03 -5.55 4.51
N LEU A 68 8.98 -4.65 4.15
CA LEU A 68 10.36 -5.04 3.81
C LEU A 68 11.29 -5.23 5.01
N GLN A 69 10.87 -4.84 6.21
CA GLN A 69 11.71 -4.84 7.42
C GLN A 69 11.01 -5.61 8.55
N GLY A 70 11.77 -6.12 9.52
CA GLY A 70 11.28 -6.64 10.80
C GLY A 70 11.69 -8.08 11.09
N GLN A 71 11.46 -9.03 10.20
CA GLN A 71 11.85 -10.43 10.43
C GLN A 71 13.17 -10.80 9.74
N PRO A 72 13.92 -11.77 10.27
CA PRO A 72 15.18 -12.24 9.67
C PRO A 72 15.05 -12.65 8.20
N THR A 73 13.90 -13.14 7.78
CA THR A 73 13.62 -13.49 6.38
C THR A 73 13.69 -12.30 5.44
N CYS A 74 13.21 -11.11 5.87
CA CYS A 74 13.37 -9.89 5.10
C CYS A 74 14.83 -9.48 5.01
N TYR A 75 15.54 -9.46 6.14
CA TYR A 75 16.96 -9.14 6.16
C TYR A 75 17.76 -10.04 5.25
N TYR A 76 17.53 -11.35 5.33
CA TYR A 76 18.21 -12.32 4.47
C TYR A 76 17.93 -12.06 2.98
N SER A 77 16.67 -11.89 2.61
CA SER A 77 16.27 -11.61 1.22
C SER A 77 16.85 -10.30 0.70
N ASN A 78 16.84 -9.26 1.52
CA ASN A 78 17.20 -7.90 1.10
C ASN A 78 18.72 -7.68 1.05
N PHE A 79 19.48 -8.25 2.00
CA PHE A 79 20.88 -7.87 2.20
C PHE A 79 21.87 -9.04 2.12
N VAL A 80 21.45 -10.26 2.45
CA VAL A 80 22.35 -11.45 2.43
C VAL A 80 22.27 -12.15 1.08
N ASN A 81 21.09 -12.30 0.52
CA ASN A 81 20.89 -12.96 -0.77
C ASN A 81 20.04 -12.14 -1.75
N PRO A 82 20.46 -10.90 -2.09
CA PRO A 82 19.69 -9.99 -2.90
C PRO A 82 19.56 -10.41 -4.38
N GLN A 83 20.27 -11.46 -4.80
CA GLN A 83 20.20 -11.98 -6.18
C GLN A 83 18.94 -12.83 -6.42
N GLN A 84 18.33 -13.34 -5.36
CA GLN A 84 17.08 -14.09 -5.47
C GLN A 84 15.89 -13.12 -5.58
N PRO A 85 14.74 -13.58 -6.09
CA PRO A 85 13.52 -12.77 -6.06
C PRO A 85 13.22 -12.23 -4.66
N ASN A 86 12.80 -10.99 -4.57
CA ASN A 86 12.44 -10.37 -3.30
C ASN A 86 11.27 -11.12 -2.65
N ILE A 87 11.43 -11.52 -1.39
CA ILE A 87 10.45 -12.36 -0.71
C ILE A 87 9.12 -11.64 -0.51
N ALA A 88 9.14 -10.34 -0.18
CA ALA A 88 7.91 -9.55 -0.03
C ALA A 88 7.14 -9.46 -1.35
N ALA A 89 7.83 -9.13 -2.47
CA ALA A 89 7.21 -9.14 -3.79
C ALA A 89 6.62 -10.51 -4.13
N SER A 90 7.34 -11.59 -3.79
CA SER A 90 6.88 -12.97 -4.05
C SER A 90 5.60 -13.29 -3.28
N VAL A 91 5.50 -12.90 -2.01
CA VAL A 91 4.31 -13.09 -1.17
C VAL A 91 3.14 -12.26 -1.69
N ILE A 92 3.34 -10.98 -1.95
CA ILE A 92 2.32 -10.07 -2.50
C ILE A 92 1.77 -10.60 -3.83
N ASN A 93 2.67 -11.05 -4.73
CA ASN A 93 2.29 -11.62 -6.02
C ASN A 93 1.52 -12.94 -5.87
N TYR A 94 1.96 -13.81 -4.96
CA TYR A 94 1.28 -15.08 -4.67
C TYR A 94 -0.12 -14.87 -4.12
N MET A 95 -0.27 -13.92 -3.19
CA MET A 95 -1.55 -13.55 -2.59
C MET A 95 -2.45 -12.75 -3.52
N LYS A 96 -1.95 -12.30 -4.69
CA LYS A 96 -2.69 -11.53 -5.70
C LYS A 96 -3.30 -10.26 -5.12
N TYR A 97 -2.48 -9.44 -4.50
CA TYR A 97 -2.90 -8.09 -4.08
C TYR A 97 -3.31 -7.24 -5.28
N ASP A 98 -4.31 -6.40 -5.09
CA ASP A 98 -4.80 -5.49 -6.12
C ASP A 98 -3.96 -4.21 -6.21
N ALA A 99 -3.55 -3.66 -5.06
CA ALA A 99 -2.60 -2.55 -4.99
C ALA A 99 -1.83 -2.57 -3.67
N GLN A 100 -0.72 -1.86 -3.63
CA GLN A 100 0.13 -1.70 -2.46
C GLN A 100 0.65 -0.25 -2.39
N THR A 101 0.84 0.29 -1.17
CA THR A 101 1.63 1.50 -0.95
C THR A 101 3.02 1.14 -0.42
N ILE A 102 3.89 2.16 -0.36
CA ILE A 102 5.17 2.08 0.33
C ILE A 102 5.03 2.66 1.74
N GLY A 103 5.65 2.06 2.75
CA GLY A 103 5.73 2.58 4.10
C GLY A 103 7.11 3.16 4.42
N ASN A 104 7.27 3.78 5.59
CA ASN A 104 8.53 4.41 5.99
C ASN A 104 9.65 3.39 6.22
N HIS A 105 9.34 2.23 6.79
CA HIS A 105 10.31 1.15 6.96
C HIS A 105 10.68 0.46 5.65
N ASP A 106 9.85 0.57 4.61
CA ASP A 106 10.24 0.13 3.28
C ASP A 106 11.31 1.06 2.69
N VAL A 107 11.13 2.40 2.82
CA VAL A 107 12.12 3.40 2.39
C VAL A 107 13.44 3.25 3.15
N GLU A 108 13.39 2.87 4.43
CA GLU A 108 14.56 2.66 5.29
C GLU A 108 15.51 1.58 4.73
N THR A 109 15.04 0.67 3.91
CA THR A 109 15.87 -0.36 3.28
C THR A 109 16.79 0.17 2.18
N GLY A 110 16.55 1.40 1.69
CA GLY A 110 17.33 2.05 0.64
C GLY A 110 16.97 1.58 -0.78
N HIS A 111 17.38 2.39 -1.77
CA HIS A 111 17.06 2.20 -3.19
C HIS A 111 17.36 0.80 -3.73
N ALA A 112 18.48 0.22 -3.35
CA ALA A 112 18.87 -1.11 -3.84
C ALA A 112 17.82 -2.20 -3.50
N VAL A 113 17.09 -2.02 -2.41
CA VAL A 113 16.07 -2.97 -1.95
C VAL A 113 14.69 -2.59 -2.43
N TYR A 114 14.22 -1.37 -2.12
CA TYR A 114 12.82 -1.03 -2.46
C TYR A 114 12.60 -0.84 -3.96
N ASP A 115 13.57 -0.37 -4.75
CA ASP A 115 13.43 -0.29 -6.21
C ASP A 115 13.28 -1.70 -6.83
N LYS A 116 14.05 -2.65 -6.31
CA LYS A 116 13.92 -4.05 -6.73
C LYS A 116 12.55 -4.62 -6.38
N TRP A 117 12.11 -4.41 -5.14
CA TRP A 117 10.79 -4.83 -4.67
C TRP A 117 9.67 -4.23 -5.50
N ILE A 118 9.70 -2.91 -5.77
CA ILE A 118 8.73 -2.22 -6.63
C ILE A 118 8.70 -2.86 -8.02
N LYS A 119 9.89 -3.10 -8.61
CA LYS A 119 10.01 -3.70 -9.95
C LYS A 119 9.48 -5.13 -10.03
N GLU A 120 9.64 -5.92 -8.97
CA GLU A 120 9.23 -7.32 -8.93
C GLU A 120 7.76 -7.49 -8.51
N THR A 121 7.15 -6.48 -7.90
CA THR A 121 5.74 -6.47 -7.51
C THR A 121 4.86 -6.29 -8.75
N LYS A 122 3.85 -7.16 -8.94
CA LYS A 122 2.98 -7.16 -10.11
C LYS A 122 1.80 -6.20 -10.00
N CYS A 123 1.30 -5.98 -8.79
CA CYS A 123 0.22 -5.01 -8.58
C CYS A 123 0.76 -3.57 -8.63
N PRO A 124 -0.11 -2.56 -8.88
CA PRO A 124 0.27 -1.17 -8.78
C PRO A 124 0.86 -0.82 -7.41
N MET A 125 2.06 -0.21 -7.43
CA MET A 125 2.67 0.42 -6.26
C MET A 125 2.26 1.89 -6.24
N LEU A 126 1.63 2.33 -5.15
CA LEU A 126 1.01 3.64 -5.04
C LEU A 126 1.80 4.55 -4.10
N GLY A 127 1.86 5.86 -4.44
CA GLY A 127 2.57 6.84 -3.63
C GLY A 127 2.48 8.22 -4.28
N ALA A 128 1.31 8.83 -4.22
CA ALA A 128 1.00 10.07 -4.95
C ALA A 128 1.88 11.25 -4.55
N ASN A 129 2.32 11.29 -3.29
CA ASN A 129 3.16 12.34 -2.74
C ASN A 129 4.66 12.03 -2.75
N VAL A 130 5.08 10.90 -3.31
CA VAL A 130 6.50 10.56 -3.50
C VAL A 130 6.90 10.99 -4.91
N THR A 131 7.71 12.04 -5.00
CA THR A 131 8.09 12.70 -6.26
C THR A 131 9.56 12.50 -6.56
N ASN A 132 9.88 12.13 -7.80
CA ASN A 132 11.26 12.12 -8.29
C ASN A 132 11.73 13.57 -8.52
N THR A 133 12.82 13.99 -7.86
CA THR A 133 13.31 15.37 -7.90
C THR A 133 13.95 15.76 -9.23
N HIS A 134 14.42 14.80 -10.02
CA HIS A 134 15.03 15.06 -11.32
C HIS A 134 13.99 15.32 -12.41
N THR A 135 12.86 14.61 -12.34
CA THR A 135 11.80 14.70 -13.36
C THR A 135 10.61 15.53 -12.90
N ASN A 136 10.48 15.82 -11.61
CA ASN A 136 9.30 16.44 -10.99
C ASN A 136 7.99 15.68 -11.29
N THR A 137 8.09 14.36 -11.47
CA THR A 137 6.94 13.48 -11.68
C THR A 137 6.79 12.51 -10.49
N PRO A 138 5.61 11.96 -10.25
CA PRO A 138 5.45 10.93 -9.23
C PRO A 138 6.42 9.77 -9.44
N TYR A 139 7.09 9.35 -8.38
CA TYR A 139 8.01 8.20 -8.38
C TYR A 139 7.26 6.88 -8.44
N LEU A 140 6.13 6.80 -7.76
CA LEU A 140 5.18 5.70 -7.80
C LEU A 140 3.89 6.14 -8.50
N LYS A 141 3.01 5.20 -8.82
CA LYS A 141 1.70 5.56 -9.36
C LYS A 141 0.91 6.35 -8.32
N PRO A 142 0.32 7.49 -8.66
CA PRO A 142 -0.48 8.24 -7.69
C PRO A 142 -1.73 7.48 -7.23
N TYR A 143 -2.40 6.82 -8.18
CA TYR A 143 -3.61 6.05 -7.93
C TYR A 143 -3.74 4.89 -8.93
N ALA A 144 -4.65 3.99 -8.61
CA ALA A 144 -5.07 2.93 -9.52
C ALA A 144 -6.60 2.85 -9.60
N ILE A 145 -7.11 2.39 -10.75
CA ILE A 145 -8.55 2.23 -11.01
C ILE A 145 -8.88 0.75 -11.08
N PHE A 146 -9.93 0.37 -10.37
CA PHE A 146 -10.48 -0.98 -10.37
C PHE A 146 -11.96 -0.95 -10.73
N ASN A 147 -12.41 -1.97 -11.45
CA ASN A 147 -13.82 -2.21 -11.65
C ASN A 147 -14.19 -3.51 -10.93
N ARG A 148 -15.15 -3.43 -10.01
CA ARG A 148 -15.60 -4.56 -9.21
C ARG A 148 -17.11 -4.62 -9.24
N ALA A 149 -17.65 -5.69 -9.84
CA ALA A 149 -19.11 -5.85 -10.01
C ALA A 149 -19.80 -4.62 -10.64
N GLY A 150 -19.14 -3.94 -11.58
CA GLY A 150 -19.65 -2.75 -12.24
C GLY A 150 -19.41 -1.43 -11.47
N VAL A 151 -18.86 -1.48 -10.26
CA VAL A 151 -18.48 -0.28 -9.49
C VAL A 151 -17.05 0.13 -9.83
N LYS A 152 -16.88 1.38 -10.26
CA LYS A 152 -15.56 1.98 -10.55
C LYS A 152 -14.95 2.53 -9.27
N ILE A 153 -13.82 1.95 -8.85
CA ILE A 153 -13.13 2.28 -7.61
C ILE A 153 -11.77 2.90 -7.95
N ALA A 154 -11.48 4.08 -7.40
CA ALA A 154 -10.14 4.66 -7.40
C ALA A 154 -9.47 4.41 -6.05
N VAL A 155 -8.21 3.97 -6.06
CA VAL A 155 -7.39 3.84 -4.85
C VAL A 155 -6.25 4.83 -4.97
N LEU A 156 -6.21 5.83 -4.08
CA LEU A 156 -5.17 6.86 -3.98
C LEU A 156 -4.19 6.43 -2.87
N GLY A 157 -2.91 6.25 -3.20
CA GLY A 157 -1.89 5.86 -2.22
C GLY A 157 -1.02 7.04 -1.79
N MET A 158 -0.65 7.09 -0.50
CA MET A 158 0.27 8.09 0.05
C MET A 158 1.14 7.52 1.16
N LEU A 159 2.29 8.18 1.35
CA LEU A 159 3.26 7.92 2.41
C LEU A 159 3.38 9.17 3.31
N THR A 160 3.66 8.98 4.59
CA THR A 160 4.00 10.08 5.49
C THR A 160 5.10 10.98 4.90
N PRO A 161 4.95 12.31 4.96
CA PRO A 161 5.99 13.21 4.49
C PRO A 161 7.17 13.36 5.47
N ALA A 162 7.11 12.73 6.66
CA ALA A 162 8.11 12.84 7.71
C ALA A 162 9.41 12.07 7.44
N ILE A 163 9.51 11.35 6.33
CA ILE A 163 10.69 10.56 5.94
C ILE A 163 12.02 11.31 6.13
N PRO A 164 12.16 12.59 5.71
CA PRO A 164 13.42 13.33 5.89
C PRO A 164 13.79 13.58 7.35
N ASN A 165 12.83 13.54 8.26
CA ASN A 165 13.07 13.73 9.70
C ASN A 165 13.61 12.46 10.37
N TRP A 166 13.33 11.30 9.79
CA TRP A 166 13.63 10.00 10.41
C TRP A 166 14.80 9.27 9.75
N LEU A 167 14.97 9.43 8.44
CA LEU A 167 15.87 8.62 7.64
C LEU A 167 17.00 9.45 7.02
N ASN A 168 18.18 8.84 6.93
CA ASN A 168 19.32 9.44 6.24
C ASN A 168 18.99 9.64 4.75
N GLU A 169 19.35 10.81 4.21
CA GLU A 169 19.08 11.21 2.82
C GLU A 169 19.59 10.19 1.79
N SER A 170 20.69 9.48 2.09
CA SER A 170 21.22 8.45 1.19
C SER A 170 20.25 7.31 0.89
N LEU A 171 19.27 7.07 1.77
CA LEU A 171 18.25 6.01 1.60
C LEU A 171 17.13 6.40 0.64
N TRP A 172 16.88 7.70 0.49
CA TRP A 172 15.80 8.24 -0.35
C TRP A 172 16.29 9.33 -1.32
N SER A 173 17.59 9.32 -1.66
CA SER A 173 18.19 10.32 -2.54
C SER A 173 17.46 10.44 -3.88
N GLY A 174 17.21 11.66 -4.34
CA GLY A 174 16.44 11.89 -5.57
C GLY A 174 14.92 11.80 -5.41
N LEU A 175 14.43 11.62 -4.18
CA LEU A 175 13.00 11.68 -3.87
C LEU A 175 12.66 12.95 -3.07
N ARG A 176 11.39 13.34 -3.12
CA ARG A 176 10.78 14.37 -2.29
C ARG A 176 9.42 13.87 -1.84
N PHE A 177 9.08 14.14 -0.60
CA PHE A 177 7.80 13.77 0.01
C PHE A 177 6.95 15.04 0.15
N GLU A 178 5.88 15.12 -0.65
CA GLU A 178 4.99 16.29 -0.66
C GLU A 178 4.03 16.21 0.54
N GLU A 179 3.59 17.38 1.01
CA GLU A 179 2.58 17.48 2.06
C GLU A 179 1.29 16.80 1.62
N MET A 180 0.69 16.01 2.53
CA MET A 180 -0.36 15.05 2.17
C MET A 180 -1.68 15.71 1.79
N VAL A 181 -2.12 16.73 2.52
CA VAL A 181 -3.44 17.35 2.30
C VAL A 181 -3.52 18.04 0.95
N SER A 182 -2.52 18.84 0.62
CA SER A 182 -2.47 19.54 -0.68
C SER A 182 -2.31 18.57 -1.84
N CYS A 183 -1.49 17.53 -1.64
CA CYS A 183 -1.29 16.46 -2.62
C CYS A 183 -2.59 15.66 -2.82
N ALA A 184 -3.29 15.27 -1.74
CA ALA A 184 -4.57 14.60 -1.81
C ALA A 184 -5.61 15.43 -2.57
N LYS A 185 -5.76 16.73 -2.24
CA LYS A 185 -6.68 17.63 -2.94
C LYS A 185 -6.39 17.71 -4.44
N LYS A 186 -5.11 17.82 -4.81
CA LYS A 186 -4.67 17.84 -6.22
C LYS A 186 -5.10 16.57 -6.95
N TRP A 187 -4.76 15.39 -6.39
CA TRP A 187 -5.06 14.12 -7.05
C TRP A 187 -6.54 13.77 -7.03
N MET A 188 -7.26 14.11 -5.96
CA MET A 188 -8.72 13.97 -5.91
C MET A 188 -9.42 14.77 -7.02
N ALA A 189 -8.97 16.01 -7.28
CA ALA A 189 -9.51 16.80 -8.38
C ALA A 189 -9.26 16.15 -9.76
N ILE A 190 -8.07 15.57 -9.96
CA ILE A 190 -7.73 14.85 -11.20
C ILE A 190 -8.59 13.58 -11.32
N ILE A 191 -8.66 12.77 -10.27
CA ILE A 191 -9.43 11.52 -10.24
C ILE A 191 -10.91 11.80 -10.55
N GLN A 192 -11.50 12.80 -9.91
CA GLN A 192 -12.90 13.16 -10.14
C GLN A 192 -13.17 13.68 -11.55
N ARG A 193 -12.25 14.48 -12.10
CA ARG A 193 -12.37 15.01 -13.46
C ARG A 193 -12.24 13.92 -14.54
N ASP A 194 -11.19 13.12 -14.42
CA ASP A 194 -10.74 12.25 -15.52
C ASP A 194 -11.33 10.85 -15.42
N GLU A 195 -11.46 10.32 -14.19
CA GLU A 195 -11.89 8.95 -13.96
C GLU A 195 -13.36 8.83 -13.56
N LYS A 196 -13.89 9.81 -12.83
CA LYS A 196 -15.28 9.82 -12.33
C LYS A 196 -15.66 8.50 -11.62
N PRO A 197 -14.90 8.08 -10.60
CA PRO A 197 -15.17 6.83 -9.91
C PRO A 197 -16.44 6.92 -9.07
N ASP A 198 -17.06 5.77 -8.83
CA ASP A 198 -18.17 5.65 -7.89
C ASP A 198 -17.69 5.73 -6.44
N ILE A 199 -16.49 5.19 -6.17
CA ILE A 199 -15.86 5.16 -4.83
C ILE A 199 -14.39 5.58 -4.96
N VAL A 200 -13.91 6.36 -3.98
CA VAL A 200 -12.49 6.63 -3.80
C VAL A 200 -12.04 6.09 -2.45
N ILE A 201 -10.95 5.34 -2.45
CA ILE A 201 -10.30 4.78 -1.27
C ILE A 201 -8.96 5.49 -1.09
N GLY A 202 -8.73 6.08 0.09
CA GLY A 202 -7.41 6.52 0.51
C GLY A 202 -6.66 5.35 1.14
N LEU A 203 -5.49 5.01 0.60
CA LEU A 203 -4.57 4.00 1.13
C LEU A 203 -3.32 4.74 1.60
N PHE A 204 -3.33 5.19 2.86
CA PHE A 204 -2.34 6.13 3.38
C PHE A 204 -1.51 5.48 4.48
N HIS A 205 -0.19 5.40 4.26
CA HIS A 205 0.76 4.96 5.27
C HIS A 205 1.23 6.18 6.07
N SER A 206 0.47 6.50 7.12
CA SER A 206 0.65 7.72 7.90
C SER A 206 -0.11 7.62 9.23
N GLY A 207 0.28 8.42 10.21
CA GLY A 207 -0.48 8.59 11.44
C GLY A 207 -1.84 9.24 11.18
N LYS A 208 -2.76 9.06 12.11
CA LYS A 208 -4.03 9.75 12.19
C LYS A 208 -4.01 10.70 13.40
N ASP A 209 -4.64 11.85 13.28
CA ASP A 209 -4.78 12.82 14.38
C ASP A 209 -3.44 13.35 14.94
N GLY A 210 -2.48 13.67 14.06
CA GLY A 210 -1.27 14.40 14.41
C GLY A 210 -0.08 13.56 14.86
N GLY A 211 -0.14 12.23 14.75
CA GLY A 211 1.01 11.36 14.95
C GLY A 211 1.73 11.52 16.31
N ILE A 212 3.03 11.22 16.35
CA ILE A 212 3.85 11.36 17.55
C ILE A 212 4.57 12.71 17.52
N HIS A 213 4.25 13.57 18.49
CA HIS A 213 4.96 14.84 18.70
C HIS A 213 6.05 14.66 19.75
N THR A 214 7.29 14.93 19.38
CA THR A 214 8.43 14.99 20.32
C THR A 214 9.19 16.28 20.10
N GLU A 215 10.07 16.64 21.06
CA GLU A 215 10.97 17.80 20.89
C GLU A 215 11.94 17.65 19.69
N GLN A 216 12.14 16.44 19.19
CA GLN A 216 13.09 16.12 18.12
C GLN A 216 12.43 15.99 16.76
N TYR A 217 11.18 15.61 16.69
CA TYR A 217 10.41 15.52 15.45
C TYR A 217 8.91 15.63 15.70
N ASP A 218 8.25 16.15 14.70
CA ASP A 218 6.80 16.28 14.67
C ASP A 218 6.29 15.38 13.54
N GLU A 219 5.58 14.33 13.90
CA GLU A 219 4.87 13.48 12.94
C GLU A 219 3.51 14.12 12.67
N ASP A 220 3.53 15.29 12.04
CA ASP A 220 2.28 15.90 11.58
C ASP A 220 1.86 15.25 10.27
N ALA A 221 1.29 14.08 10.39
CA ALA A 221 0.59 13.38 9.33
C ALA A 221 -0.92 13.54 9.47
N SER A 222 -1.36 14.52 10.23
CA SER A 222 -2.78 14.83 10.37
C SER A 222 -3.35 15.27 9.03
N ILE A 223 -4.32 14.53 8.56
CA ILE A 223 -5.17 14.85 7.42
C ILE A 223 -6.42 15.55 7.94
#